data_6d0466aaa3242b39dc14593e84f10272
#
_entry.id   6d0466aaa3242b39dc14593e84f10272
#
_cell.length_a   1.000
_cell.length_b   1.000
_cell.length_c   1.000
_cell.angle_alpha   90.00
_cell.angle_beta   90.00
_cell.angle_gamma   90.00
#
_symmetry.space_group_name_H-M   'P 1'
#
loop_
_entity.id
_entity.type
_entity.pdbx_description
1 polymer ?
#
loop_
_entity_poly.entity_id
_entity_poly.type
_entity_poly.pdbx_seq_one_letter_code
_entity_poly.pdbx_strand_id
1 'polypeptide(L)'
;MSQNKQRRQFIVKTASALTAVAAGSLLTACGSSGSSPRASEFRYGVASGDPLADRVILWSHARIPGSTEAVGLSWQVARDAGFGSIVSSGRATASQDSGFTVKVDATGLSAGTRYFYRFIDDAGVVSTVGSTRTLPGSEVSTVKFAVFSCALYSAGYFHAYDAAAKSDAEYAIHLGDYIYEYGADPAKFGNADAVALNRVTAPANDIVTLEDYRTRYALYRADASLQAVHARMPFITIWDDHEFADNAYTSGANNHDSATQGDWTTRKNIAARVYHEWLPIRTDASGNPLKIYRRFDFGKLLTLHMLDTRIEGRDRQYDSYGDADGGIARYVAGLTSGSDAGRRMVSATQQNWLTDGIGNSTTTWQFLGNQDIMARMWLPASVLQAQNTAFVSPTADNQAAVGTAINDYLTAKATRAAAGNAALTPTQAALLNPTINPGIPYNLDAWDGYPLQREAILQTVKAQGKKLVTLSGDSHNAWFANVTTLAGDKVGVEFATASVTAPGFEAIGLGALASALDGSALVPQLGNAAIGAGLGLVNDLNYADTIRRGYLQVTVTNAEVKGEYVFVDNVKNSSYSAVVGKTVTVTAAGATSYA
;
A
#
# COMPACT_ATOMS: atom_id res chain seq x y z
N MET A 1 -52.64 -4.15 28.87
CA MET A 1 -53.36 -5.12 28.02
C MET A 1 -52.32 -5.83 27.21
N SER A 2 -51.81 -6.98 27.68
CA SER A 2 -52.32 -8.34 27.34
C SER A 2 -52.01 -8.67 25.85
N GLN A 3 -51.16 -9.56 25.56
CA GLN A 3 -50.91 -11.03 25.62
C GLN A 3 -50.22 -11.39 24.31
N ASN A 4 -49.52 -12.42 24.04
CA ASN A 4 -49.09 -13.66 24.70
C ASN A 4 -48.20 -14.46 23.75
N LYS A 5 -47.16 -15.07 24.27
CA LYS A 5 -46.51 -16.35 23.98
C LYS A 5 -46.95 -17.18 22.74
N GLN A 6 -45.98 -17.77 22.01
CA GLN A 6 -45.89 -19.26 21.96
C GLN A 6 -44.55 -19.76 21.43
N ARG A 7 -43.96 -20.65 22.22
CA ARG A 7 -42.88 -21.61 21.93
C ARG A 7 -43.36 -22.69 20.97
N ARG A 8 -42.46 -23.24 20.14
CA ARG A 8 -42.54 -24.67 19.78
C ARG A 8 -41.13 -25.26 19.68
N GLN A 9 -40.89 -26.20 20.63
CA GLN A 9 -39.85 -27.24 20.57
C GLN A 9 -40.33 -28.33 19.60
N PHE A 10 -39.38 -28.94 18.88
CA PHE A 10 -39.57 -30.26 18.32
C PHE A 10 -38.41 -31.16 18.71
N ILE A 11 -38.71 -32.15 19.53
CA ILE A 11 -37.87 -33.30 19.88
C ILE A 11 -38.33 -34.45 18.98
N VAL A 12 -37.39 -35.15 18.32
CA VAL A 12 -37.62 -36.52 17.86
C VAL A 12 -36.44 -37.38 18.31
N LYS A 13 -36.76 -38.31 19.18
CA LYS A 13 -35.90 -39.45 19.57
C LYS A 13 -36.13 -40.59 18.57
N THR A 14 -35.07 -41.28 18.20
CA THR A 14 -35.19 -42.72 17.90
C THR A 14 -33.89 -43.40 18.33
N ALA A 15 -34.07 -44.32 19.24
CA ALA A 15 -33.06 -45.27 19.70
C ALA A 15 -33.17 -46.55 18.86
N SER A 16 -32.07 -47.18 18.55
CA SER A 16 -32.02 -48.62 18.24
C SER A 16 -30.71 -49.20 18.73
N ALA A 17 -30.82 -50.06 19.70
CA ALA A 17 -29.74 -50.89 20.25
C ALA A 17 -29.49 -52.10 19.36
N LEU A 18 -28.21 -52.50 19.21
CA LEU A 18 -27.84 -53.86 18.87
C LEU A 18 -26.56 -54.22 19.62
N THR A 19 -26.73 -55.23 20.46
CA THR A 19 -25.74 -55.94 21.26
C THR A 19 -24.91 -56.89 20.38
N ALA A 20 -23.59 -56.98 20.57
CA ALA A 20 -22.77 -58.16 20.23
C ALA A 20 -21.54 -58.24 21.15
N VAL A 21 -21.57 -59.23 21.85
CA VAL A 21 -20.66 -60.17 22.58
C VAL A 21 -19.17 -59.90 22.54
N ALA A 22 -18.58 -59.97 23.73
CA ALA A 22 -17.19 -59.94 24.11
C ALA A 22 -16.44 -61.19 23.65
N ALA A 23 -15.16 -60.98 23.26
CA ALA A 23 -14.10 -61.94 23.45
C ALA A 23 -12.83 -61.18 23.87
N GLY A 24 -12.35 -61.44 25.07
CA GLY A 24 -11.23 -60.80 25.66
C GLY A 24 -9.90 -61.29 25.11
N SER A 25 -8.94 -60.40 25.05
CA SER A 25 -7.52 -60.65 25.17
C SER A 25 -6.89 -59.47 25.92
N LEU A 26 -6.49 -59.73 27.14
CA LEU A 26 -5.65 -58.87 27.95
C LEU A 26 -4.26 -58.74 27.30
N LEU A 27 -4.03 -57.61 26.63
CA LEU A 27 -2.69 -57.12 26.37
C LEU A 27 -2.51 -55.86 27.23
N THR A 28 -1.76 -56.00 28.30
CA THR A 28 -1.21 -54.93 29.10
C THR A 28 -0.24 -54.12 28.20
N ALA A 29 -0.77 -53.09 27.55
CA ALA A 29 0.05 -52.05 26.95
C ALA A 29 0.30 -50.99 28.02
N CYS A 30 1.56 -50.74 28.34
CA CYS A 30 2.01 -49.58 29.08
C CYS A 30 1.44 -48.33 28.41
N GLY A 31 0.42 -47.77 28.95
CA GLY A 31 -0.17 -46.53 28.48
C GLY A 31 0.72 -45.34 28.83
N SER A 32 1.44 -44.81 27.87
CA SER A 32 1.74 -43.39 27.90
C SER A 32 0.40 -42.66 27.81
N SER A 33 0.02 -41.92 28.87
CA SER A 33 -1.13 -41.02 28.88
C SER A 33 -0.84 -39.87 27.93
N GLY A 34 -0.90 -40.08 26.62
CA GLY A 34 -0.91 -39.04 25.63
C GLY A 34 -2.28 -38.35 25.71
N SER A 35 -2.33 -37.17 26.33
CA SER A 35 -3.50 -36.30 26.22
C SER A 35 -3.76 -36.04 24.73
N SER A 36 -5.01 -36.19 24.29
CA SER A 36 -5.41 -35.82 22.93
C SER A 36 -4.97 -34.36 22.64
N PRO A 37 -4.46 -34.09 21.44
CA PRO A 37 -4.07 -32.72 21.09
C PRO A 37 -5.22 -31.74 21.32
N ARG A 38 -4.93 -30.59 21.92
CA ARG A 38 -5.91 -29.52 22.13
C ARG A 38 -6.11 -28.76 20.85
N ALA A 39 -7.36 -28.44 20.49
CA ALA A 39 -7.73 -27.67 19.30
C ALA A 39 -7.18 -26.26 19.35
N SER A 40 -6.67 -25.81 18.22
CA SER A 40 -6.23 -24.43 18.01
C SER A 40 -7.28 -23.59 17.27
N GLU A 41 -7.11 -22.27 17.30
CA GLU A 41 -7.88 -21.31 16.52
C GLU A 41 -7.00 -20.69 15.42
N PHE A 42 -7.54 -20.66 14.18
CA PHE A 42 -6.97 -19.94 13.03
C PHE A 42 -7.61 -18.55 12.90
N ARG A 43 -7.54 -17.74 13.99
CA ARG A 43 -8.32 -16.51 14.15
C ARG A 43 -8.08 -15.46 13.05
N TYR A 44 -6.88 -15.42 12.48
CA TYR A 44 -6.46 -14.37 11.55
C TYR A 44 -6.42 -14.86 10.09
N GLY A 45 -7.09 -15.99 9.81
CA GLY A 45 -7.22 -16.56 8.48
C GLY A 45 -5.90 -17.08 7.92
N VAL A 46 -5.82 -17.08 6.61
CA VAL A 46 -4.64 -17.52 5.85
C VAL A 46 -4.20 -16.43 4.89
N ALA A 47 -2.94 -16.48 4.45
CA ALA A 47 -2.42 -15.60 3.43
C ALA A 47 -1.35 -16.33 2.59
N SER A 48 -1.13 -15.84 1.37
CA SER A 48 0.01 -16.24 0.56
C SER A 48 0.68 -15.00 -0.05
N GLY A 49 1.98 -15.12 -0.38
CA GLY A 49 2.69 -14.00 -0.98
C GLY A 49 4.05 -14.37 -1.53
N ASP A 50 4.75 -13.37 -2.03
CA ASP A 50 6.06 -13.49 -2.68
C ASP A 50 6.14 -14.69 -3.63
N PRO A 51 5.21 -14.79 -4.61
CA PRO A 51 5.20 -15.89 -5.54
C PRO A 51 6.46 -15.89 -6.40
N LEU A 52 6.97 -17.08 -6.67
CA LEU A 52 7.97 -17.35 -7.71
C LEU A 52 7.37 -18.33 -8.72
N ALA A 53 8.11 -18.68 -9.75
CA ALA A 53 7.59 -19.58 -10.80
C ALA A 53 7.30 -21.01 -10.26
N ASP A 54 8.01 -21.44 -9.22
CA ASP A 54 7.97 -22.81 -8.68
C ASP A 54 7.56 -22.90 -7.22
N ARG A 55 7.21 -21.76 -6.56
CA ARG A 55 6.94 -21.72 -5.12
C ARG A 55 6.18 -20.47 -4.70
N VAL A 56 5.63 -20.48 -3.49
CA VAL A 56 4.94 -19.35 -2.88
C VAL A 56 5.07 -19.42 -1.34
N ILE A 57 5.16 -18.29 -0.67
CA ILE A 57 5.05 -18.24 0.78
C ILE A 57 3.58 -18.42 1.18
N LEU A 58 3.31 -19.37 2.08
CA LEU A 58 2.02 -19.53 2.76
C LEU A 58 2.15 -19.09 4.20
N TRP A 59 1.09 -18.46 4.72
CA TRP A 59 1.05 -17.93 6.07
C TRP A 59 -0.27 -18.28 6.76
N SER A 60 -0.20 -18.52 8.07
CA SER A 60 -1.35 -18.56 8.97
C SER A 60 -0.92 -18.19 10.39
N HIS A 61 -1.90 -18.10 11.29
CA HIS A 61 -1.71 -17.98 12.74
C HIS A 61 -2.53 -19.07 13.41
N ALA A 62 -1.90 -19.83 14.30
CA ALA A 62 -2.59 -20.89 15.04
C ALA A 62 -2.17 -20.88 16.51
N ARG A 63 -3.15 -20.75 17.41
CA ARG A 63 -2.93 -20.72 18.85
C ARG A 63 -4.02 -21.48 19.58
N ILE A 64 -3.64 -22.27 20.58
CA ILE A 64 -4.59 -22.86 21.54
C ILE A 64 -5.06 -21.75 22.49
N PRO A 65 -6.37 -21.48 22.62
CA PRO A 65 -6.87 -20.44 23.49
C PRO A 65 -6.37 -20.58 24.93
N GLY A 66 -5.84 -19.48 25.47
CA GLY A 66 -5.31 -19.45 26.85
C GLY A 66 -4.03 -20.23 27.08
N SER A 67 -3.34 -20.71 26.02
CA SER A 67 -2.09 -21.48 26.12
C SER A 67 -0.92 -20.73 25.49
N THR A 68 0.28 -21.06 25.98
CA THR A 68 1.57 -20.67 25.40
C THR A 68 2.26 -21.85 24.69
N GLU A 69 1.61 -23.01 24.65
CA GLU A 69 2.14 -24.20 23.97
C GLU A 69 2.25 -23.98 22.46
N ALA A 70 3.29 -24.52 21.88
CA ALA A 70 3.47 -24.53 20.44
C ALA A 70 2.43 -25.45 19.77
N VAL A 71 1.94 -25.03 18.58
CA VAL A 71 0.95 -25.76 17.79
C VAL A 71 1.65 -26.42 16.60
N GLY A 72 1.62 -27.75 16.54
CA GLY A 72 2.05 -28.50 15.37
C GLY A 72 1.00 -28.40 14.26
N LEU A 73 1.45 -28.12 13.03
CA LEU A 73 0.60 -27.93 11.87
C LEU A 73 1.07 -28.78 10.69
N SER A 74 0.11 -29.36 9.96
CA SER A 74 0.31 -29.81 8.59
C SER A 74 -0.17 -28.71 7.64
N TRP A 75 0.51 -28.50 6.53
CA TRP A 75 0.04 -27.65 5.45
C TRP A 75 -0.08 -28.45 4.15
N GLN A 76 -1.02 -28.06 3.30
CA GLN A 76 -1.32 -28.72 2.02
C GLN A 76 -1.54 -27.68 0.93
N VAL A 77 -1.02 -27.96 -0.28
CA VAL A 77 -1.29 -27.24 -1.52
C VAL A 77 -1.89 -28.22 -2.52
N ALA A 78 -3.02 -27.86 -3.14
CA ALA A 78 -3.75 -28.70 -4.08
C ALA A 78 -4.14 -27.93 -5.35
N ARG A 79 -4.44 -28.65 -6.43
CA ARG A 79 -4.97 -28.09 -7.69
C ARG A 79 -6.44 -27.75 -7.60
N ASP A 80 -7.16 -28.30 -6.64
CA ASP A 80 -8.60 -28.14 -6.46
C ASP A 80 -8.93 -27.79 -5.00
N ALA A 81 -10.04 -27.05 -4.80
CA ALA A 81 -10.48 -26.58 -3.49
C ALA A 81 -10.94 -27.71 -2.54
N GLY A 82 -11.24 -28.89 -3.08
CA GLY A 82 -11.59 -30.09 -2.31
C GLY A 82 -10.38 -30.88 -1.83
N PHE A 83 -9.16 -30.49 -2.23
CA PHE A 83 -7.91 -31.20 -1.88
C PHE A 83 -7.85 -32.65 -2.35
N GLY A 84 -8.55 -32.96 -3.46
CA GLY A 84 -8.45 -34.26 -4.13
C GLY A 84 -7.11 -34.48 -4.85
N SER A 85 -6.41 -33.40 -5.22
CA SER A 85 -5.13 -33.43 -5.93
C SER A 85 -4.08 -32.57 -5.21
N ILE A 86 -3.55 -33.10 -4.10
CA ILE A 86 -2.46 -32.47 -3.33
C ILE A 86 -1.17 -32.58 -4.13
N VAL A 87 -0.47 -31.44 -4.32
CA VAL A 87 0.78 -31.34 -5.08
C VAL A 87 1.99 -31.04 -4.21
N SER A 88 1.77 -30.42 -3.04
CA SER A 88 2.83 -30.14 -2.08
C SER A 88 2.25 -30.15 -0.67
N SER A 89 3.01 -30.60 0.31
CA SER A 89 2.59 -30.63 1.71
C SER A 89 3.80 -30.71 2.62
N GLY A 90 3.61 -30.43 3.91
CA GLY A 90 4.66 -30.54 4.90
C GLY A 90 4.17 -30.24 6.31
N ARG A 91 5.12 -30.08 7.21
CA ARG A 91 4.88 -29.76 8.63
C ARG A 91 5.47 -28.40 8.96
N ALA A 92 4.86 -27.72 9.91
CA ALA A 92 5.33 -26.45 10.47
C ALA A 92 4.87 -26.34 11.92
N THR A 93 5.43 -25.38 12.65
CA THR A 93 5.08 -25.15 14.06
C THR A 93 4.82 -23.64 14.28
N ALA A 94 3.68 -23.31 14.85
CA ALA A 94 3.38 -21.98 15.36
C ALA A 94 3.77 -21.91 16.84
N SER A 95 4.60 -20.94 17.23
CA SER A 95 5.12 -20.83 18.58
C SER A 95 5.07 -19.39 19.11
N GLN A 96 5.21 -19.23 20.41
CA GLN A 96 5.25 -17.92 21.06
C GLN A 96 6.39 -17.03 20.51
N ASP A 97 7.52 -17.61 20.11
CA ASP A 97 8.66 -16.86 19.56
C ASP A 97 8.31 -16.09 18.28
N SER A 98 7.40 -16.66 17.46
CA SER A 98 6.88 -16.03 16.23
C SER A 98 5.51 -15.38 16.44
N GLY A 99 5.07 -15.13 17.68
CA GLY A 99 3.71 -14.65 17.95
C GLY A 99 2.62 -15.60 17.47
N PHE A 100 2.89 -16.92 17.47
CA PHE A 100 2.02 -17.98 16.95
C PHE A 100 1.70 -17.89 15.45
N THR A 101 2.45 -17.09 14.70
CA THR A 101 2.39 -17.13 13.24
C THR A 101 3.21 -18.29 12.69
N VAL A 102 2.83 -18.76 11.51
CA VAL A 102 3.57 -19.79 10.76
C VAL A 102 3.72 -19.31 9.32
N LYS A 103 4.91 -19.53 8.79
CA LYS A 103 5.26 -19.18 7.42
C LYS A 103 6.05 -20.32 6.78
N VAL A 104 5.63 -20.77 5.61
CA VAL A 104 6.26 -21.87 4.88
C VAL A 104 6.51 -21.48 3.43
N ASP A 105 7.62 -21.87 2.87
CA ASP A 105 7.92 -21.75 1.45
C ASP A 105 7.48 -23.03 0.73
N ALA A 106 6.27 -23.01 0.17
CA ALA A 106 5.68 -24.16 -0.52
C ALA A 106 6.30 -24.29 -1.92
N THR A 107 7.17 -25.28 -2.09
CA THR A 107 7.93 -25.55 -3.32
C THR A 107 7.30 -26.66 -4.17
N GLY A 108 7.86 -26.89 -5.38
CA GLY A 108 7.41 -27.96 -6.28
C GLY A 108 6.16 -27.61 -7.07
N LEU A 109 5.86 -26.34 -7.22
CA LEU A 109 4.70 -25.83 -7.96
C LEU A 109 5.05 -25.58 -9.44
N SER A 110 4.04 -25.51 -10.29
CA SER A 110 4.19 -25.18 -11.71
C SER A 110 3.95 -23.69 -11.93
N ALA A 111 4.66 -23.09 -12.87
CA ALA A 111 4.55 -21.67 -13.21
C ALA A 111 3.14 -21.30 -13.72
N GLY A 112 2.70 -20.06 -13.42
CA GLY A 112 1.43 -19.50 -13.89
C GLY A 112 0.18 -20.23 -13.39
N THR A 113 0.31 -21.07 -12.38
CA THR A 113 -0.75 -21.99 -11.97
C THR A 113 -1.43 -21.51 -10.69
N ARG A 114 -2.76 -21.55 -10.70
CA ARG A 114 -3.58 -21.33 -9.51
C ARG A 114 -3.61 -22.58 -8.66
N TYR A 115 -3.47 -22.42 -7.34
CA TYR A 115 -3.55 -23.47 -6.33
C TYR A 115 -4.46 -23.05 -5.19
N PHE A 116 -4.88 -24.06 -4.39
CA PHE A 116 -5.58 -23.90 -3.12
C PHE A 116 -4.70 -24.42 -2.01
N TYR A 117 -4.77 -23.81 -0.82
CA TYR A 117 -3.95 -24.21 0.33
C TYR A 117 -4.72 -24.11 1.63
N ARG A 118 -4.29 -24.90 2.61
CA ARG A 118 -4.85 -24.90 3.96
C ARG A 118 -3.81 -25.35 4.98
N PHE A 119 -4.09 -25.06 6.25
CA PHE A 119 -3.36 -25.57 7.39
C PHE A 119 -4.31 -26.45 8.22
N ILE A 120 -3.75 -27.47 8.90
CA ILE A 120 -4.49 -28.42 9.74
C ILE A 120 -3.64 -28.61 10.99
N ASP A 121 -4.23 -28.39 12.18
CA ASP A 121 -3.53 -28.64 13.44
C ASP A 121 -3.50 -30.12 13.82
N ASP A 122 -2.73 -30.46 14.85
CA ASP A 122 -2.61 -31.84 15.31
C ASP A 122 -3.89 -32.40 15.94
N ALA A 123 -4.87 -31.55 16.26
CA ALA A 123 -6.21 -31.94 16.69
C ALA A 123 -7.19 -32.14 15.52
N GLY A 124 -6.76 -31.87 14.28
CA GLY A 124 -7.58 -32.02 13.08
C GLY A 124 -8.41 -30.79 12.71
N VAL A 125 -8.22 -29.63 13.39
CA VAL A 125 -8.90 -28.38 13.03
C VAL A 125 -8.30 -27.83 11.75
N VAL A 126 -9.15 -27.49 10.77
CA VAL A 126 -8.75 -26.99 9.46
C VAL A 126 -8.93 -25.48 9.39
N SER A 127 -7.94 -24.76 8.88
CA SER A 127 -8.02 -23.33 8.59
C SER A 127 -9.02 -23.03 7.45
N THR A 128 -9.34 -21.76 7.24
CA THR A 128 -9.91 -21.30 5.97
C THR A 128 -9.07 -21.79 4.80
N VAL A 129 -9.71 -22.14 3.68
CA VAL A 129 -9.03 -22.46 2.42
C VAL A 129 -8.65 -21.17 1.71
N GLY A 130 -7.37 -20.98 1.46
CA GLY A 130 -6.87 -19.90 0.61
C GLY A 130 -6.66 -20.34 -0.83
N SER A 131 -6.62 -19.39 -1.75
CA SER A 131 -6.13 -19.59 -3.12
C SER A 131 -4.90 -18.74 -3.37
N THR A 132 -4.00 -19.24 -4.20
CA THR A 132 -2.74 -18.58 -4.56
C THR A 132 -2.41 -18.83 -6.01
N ARG A 133 -1.40 -18.12 -6.52
CA ARG A 133 -0.92 -18.28 -7.89
C ARG A 133 0.60 -18.08 -7.93
N THR A 134 1.31 -18.96 -8.63
CA THR A 134 2.73 -18.78 -8.94
C THR A 134 2.94 -17.76 -10.05
N LEU A 135 4.15 -17.17 -10.13
CA LEU A 135 4.51 -16.30 -11.25
C LEU A 135 4.42 -17.06 -12.58
N PRO A 136 3.97 -16.39 -13.67
CA PRO A 136 3.85 -17.02 -14.96
C PRO A 136 5.21 -17.36 -15.57
N GLY A 137 5.20 -18.29 -16.53
CA GLY A 137 6.35 -18.53 -17.40
C GLY A 137 6.54 -17.43 -18.44
N SER A 138 7.47 -17.67 -19.39
CA SER A 138 7.88 -16.67 -20.41
C SER A 138 6.73 -16.14 -21.28
N GLU A 139 5.73 -16.98 -21.56
CA GLU A 139 4.69 -16.72 -22.56
C GLU A 139 3.38 -16.21 -21.92
N VAL A 140 3.47 -15.28 -20.99
CA VAL A 140 2.29 -14.63 -20.42
C VAL A 140 1.84 -13.46 -21.30
N SER A 141 0.53 -13.40 -21.60
CA SER A 141 -0.07 -12.34 -22.41
C SER A 141 -0.75 -11.25 -21.59
N THR A 142 -1.18 -11.57 -20.38
CA THR A 142 -1.92 -10.65 -19.50
C THR A 142 -1.65 -10.98 -18.04
N VAL A 143 -1.53 -9.93 -17.23
CA VAL A 143 -1.45 -10.01 -15.75
C VAL A 143 -2.35 -8.94 -15.16
N LYS A 144 -3.07 -9.27 -14.06
CA LYS A 144 -3.97 -8.35 -13.37
C LYS A 144 -3.59 -8.20 -11.90
N PHE A 145 -3.43 -6.96 -11.48
CA PHE A 145 -3.10 -6.59 -10.10
C PHE A 145 -4.24 -5.81 -9.45
N ALA A 146 -4.44 -6.02 -8.14
CA ALA A 146 -5.08 -5.06 -7.25
C ALA A 146 -3.99 -4.36 -6.43
N VAL A 147 -3.92 -3.04 -6.49
CA VAL A 147 -2.87 -2.23 -5.85
C VAL A 147 -3.47 -1.42 -4.71
N PHE A 148 -2.88 -1.50 -3.54
CA PHE A 148 -3.36 -0.90 -2.29
C PHE A 148 -2.26 -0.10 -1.60
N SER A 149 -2.68 0.87 -0.78
CA SER A 149 -1.87 1.53 0.23
C SER A 149 -2.75 2.13 1.33
N CYS A 150 -2.15 2.50 2.46
CA CYS A 150 -2.70 3.43 3.44
C CYS A 150 -4.03 2.96 4.06
N ALA A 151 -3.98 1.82 4.77
CA ALA A 151 -5.13 1.19 5.41
C ALA A 151 -5.26 1.59 6.87
N LEU A 152 -5.66 2.83 7.18
CA LEU A 152 -5.84 3.30 8.56
C LEU A 152 -7.10 2.70 9.18
N TYR A 153 -6.93 1.77 10.15
CA TYR A 153 -8.01 0.99 10.76
C TYR A 153 -9.09 1.85 11.41
N SER A 154 -8.69 2.89 12.14
CA SER A 154 -9.60 3.78 12.88
C SER A 154 -10.41 4.70 11.97
N ALA A 155 -9.95 4.94 10.75
CA ALA A 155 -10.58 5.87 9.83
C ALA A 155 -11.81 5.30 9.09
N GLY A 156 -11.98 3.95 9.04
CA GLY A 156 -13.13 3.38 8.35
C GLY A 156 -13.05 1.88 8.09
N TYR A 157 -14.08 1.33 7.46
CA TYR A 157 -14.15 -0.06 7.06
C TYR A 157 -13.32 -0.34 5.80
N PHE A 158 -12.69 -1.52 5.74
CA PHE A 158 -11.79 -1.92 4.67
C PHE A 158 -12.51 -2.41 3.40
N HIS A 159 -13.48 -1.63 2.92
CA HIS A 159 -14.31 -1.97 1.75
C HIS A 159 -13.51 -2.18 0.46
N ALA A 160 -12.39 -1.45 0.30
CA ALA A 160 -11.51 -1.61 -0.86
C ALA A 160 -10.94 -3.04 -0.95
N TYR A 161 -10.57 -3.65 0.19
CA TYR A 161 -10.10 -5.04 0.21
C TYR A 161 -11.22 -6.03 -0.13
N ASP A 162 -12.45 -5.83 0.39
CA ASP A 162 -13.59 -6.68 0.07
C ASP A 162 -13.99 -6.58 -1.40
N ALA A 163 -13.97 -5.37 -1.98
CA ALA A 163 -14.23 -5.16 -3.41
C ALA A 163 -13.18 -5.87 -4.28
N ALA A 164 -11.89 -5.75 -3.92
CA ALA A 164 -10.82 -6.41 -4.64
C ALA A 164 -10.85 -7.94 -4.50
N ALA A 165 -11.26 -8.47 -3.36
CA ALA A 165 -11.45 -9.92 -3.17
C ALA A 165 -12.51 -10.52 -4.12
N LYS A 166 -13.46 -9.70 -4.57
CA LYS A 166 -14.52 -10.05 -5.53
C LYS A 166 -14.14 -9.78 -6.98
N SER A 167 -13.00 -9.10 -7.23
CA SER A 167 -12.53 -8.77 -8.57
C SER A 167 -11.85 -9.95 -9.28
N ASP A 168 -11.42 -9.73 -10.52
CA ASP A 168 -10.66 -10.69 -11.32
C ASP A 168 -9.13 -10.51 -11.21
N ALA A 169 -8.66 -9.69 -10.25
CA ALA A 169 -7.25 -9.55 -9.95
C ALA A 169 -6.60 -10.90 -9.57
N GLU A 170 -5.39 -11.11 -10.03
CA GLU A 170 -4.65 -12.35 -9.84
C GLU A 170 -3.60 -12.25 -8.71
N TYR A 171 -3.08 -11.04 -8.49
CA TYR A 171 -2.07 -10.70 -7.50
C TYR A 171 -2.44 -9.40 -6.81
N ALA A 172 -2.12 -9.27 -5.54
CA ALA A 172 -2.22 -8.03 -4.79
C ALA A 172 -0.82 -7.39 -4.65
N ILE A 173 -0.72 -6.09 -4.89
CA ILE A 173 0.45 -5.28 -4.55
C ILE A 173 0.05 -4.35 -3.41
N HIS A 174 0.78 -4.35 -2.31
CA HIS A 174 0.56 -3.42 -1.21
C HIS A 174 1.80 -2.55 -1.03
N LEU A 175 1.61 -1.25 -1.18
CA LEU A 175 2.68 -0.26 -1.29
C LEU A 175 3.03 0.39 0.06
N GLY A 176 2.63 -0.24 1.17
CA GLY A 176 2.92 0.24 2.51
C GLY A 176 1.72 0.87 3.22
N ASP A 177 1.93 1.27 4.47
CA ASP A 177 0.87 1.67 5.39
C ASP A 177 -0.21 0.58 5.54
N TYR A 178 0.24 -0.66 5.62
CA TYR A 178 -0.62 -1.78 5.92
C TYR A 178 -1.17 -1.70 7.34
N ILE A 179 -0.39 -1.13 8.26
CA ILE A 179 -0.80 -0.71 9.61
C ILE A 179 -0.39 0.74 9.84
N TYR A 180 -0.92 1.35 10.91
CA TYR A 180 -0.51 2.66 11.42
C TYR A 180 -0.10 2.52 12.89
N GLU A 181 0.95 3.21 13.31
CA GLU A 181 1.51 3.11 14.65
C GLU A 181 0.74 3.93 15.71
N TYR A 182 -0.12 4.85 15.30
CA TYR A 182 -0.84 5.75 16.20
C TYR A 182 -1.71 5.02 17.24
N GLY A 183 -1.71 5.53 18.48
CA GLY A 183 -2.61 5.10 19.54
C GLY A 183 -4.06 5.53 19.31
N ALA A 184 -4.92 5.25 20.30
CA ALA A 184 -6.37 5.44 20.21
C ALA A 184 -6.85 6.88 20.52
N ASP A 185 -5.94 7.85 20.68
CA ASP A 185 -6.31 9.25 20.94
C ASP A 185 -7.16 9.80 19.78
N PRO A 186 -8.39 10.29 20.03
CA PRO A 186 -9.25 10.87 19.00
C PRO A 186 -8.66 12.07 18.25
N ALA A 187 -7.69 12.77 18.86
CA ALA A 187 -7.00 13.89 18.22
C ALA A 187 -5.93 13.47 17.22
N LYS A 188 -5.52 12.20 17.20
CA LYS A 188 -4.59 11.66 16.21
C LYS A 188 -5.27 11.54 14.84
N PHE A 189 -4.45 11.59 13.81
CA PHE A 189 -4.88 11.50 12.42
C PHE A 189 -5.82 10.31 12.18
N GLY A 190 -7.00 10.58 11.60
CA GLY A 190 -8.01 9.58 11.24
C GLY A 190 -8.78 8.93 12.38
N ASN A 191 -8.54 9.30 13.65
CA ASN A 191 -9.15 8.66 14.83
C ASN A 191 -10.50 9.27 15.26
N ALA A 192 -10.91 10.41 14.72
CA ALA A 192 -12.06 11.17 15.22
C ALA A 192 -13.36 10.33 15.29
N ASP A 193 -13.58 9.42 14.35
CA ASP A 193 -14.77 8.58 14.28
C ASP A 193 -14.59 7.17 14.83
N ALA A 194 -13.41 6.81 15.33
CA ALA A 194 -13.03 5.44 15.68
C ALA A 194 -14.00 4.75 16.66
N VAL A 195 -14.49 5.49 17.68
CA VAL A 195 -15.46 4.99 18.68
C VAL A 195 -16.82 4.74 18.02
N ALA A 196 -17.32 5.68 17.23
CA ALA A 196 -18.61 5.56 16.55
C ALA A 196 -18.61 4.39 15.54
N LEU A 197 -17.48 4.12 14.91
CA LEU A 197 -17.30 3.03 13.94
C LEU A 197 -17.00 1.68 14.62
N ASN A 198 -16.81 1.64 15.94
CA ASN A 198 -16.29 0.47 16.65
C ASN A 198 -14.95 -0.02 16.05
N ARG A 199 -14.08 0.93 15.70
CA ARG A 199 -12.75 0.67 15.12
C ARG A 199 -11.64 1.37 15.93
N VAL A 200 -11.76 1.29 17.26
CA VAL A 200 -10.74 1.83 18.17
C VAL A 200 -9.46 1.01 18.04
N THR A 201 -8.36 1.69 17.94
CA THR A 201 -7.04 1.11 17.77
C THR A 201 -6.58 0.36 19.03
N ALA A 202 -5.93 -0.77 18.87
CA ALA A 202 -5.29 -1.53 19.95
C ALA A 202 -3.81 -1.82 19.56
N PRO A 203 -2.86 -1.71 20.51
CA PRO A 203 -3.04 -1.15 21.86
C PRO A 203 -3.42 0.34 21.79
N ALA A 204 -3.86 0.91 22.91
CA ALA A 204 -4.32 2.30 22.98
C ALA A 204 -3.19 3.34 22.88
N ASN A 205 -1.94 2.94 23.13
CA ASN A 205 -0.73 3.75 22.96
C ASN A 205 -0.18 3.66 21.54
N ASP A 206 0.67 4.61 21.17
CA ASP A 206 1.54 4.46 19.99
C ASP A 206 2.42 3.23 20.16
N ILE A 207 2.55 2.42 19.09
CA ILE A 207 3.24 1.14 19.21
C ILE A 207 4.77 1.31 19.17
N VAL A 208 5.45 0.66 20.14
CA VAL A 208 6.90 0.74 20.31
C VAL A 208 7.50 -0.63 20.59
N THR A 209 6.84 -1.44 21.42
CA THR A 209 7.35 -2.74 21.87
C THR A 209 6.96 -3.86 20.92
N LEU A 210 7.62 -5.02 21.06
CA LEU A 210 7.30 -6.24 20.30
C LEU A 210 5.82 -6.63 20.43
N GLU A 211 5.28 -6.56 21.65
CA GLU A 211 3.88 -6.91 21.91
C GLU A 211 2.92 -5.87 21.32
N ASP A 212 3.27 -4.59 21.35
CA ASP A 212 2.46 -3.54 20.74
C ASP A 212 2.30 -3.78 19.23
N TYR A 213 3.42 -4.00 18.51
CA TYR A 213 3.39 -4.28 17.08
C TYR A 213 2.60 -5.55 16.78
N ARG A 214 2.80 -6.65 17.52
CA ARG A 214 2.02 -7.88 17.35
C ARG A 214 0.53 -7.67 17.58
N THR A 215 0.16 -6.90 18.61
CA THR A 215 -1.24 -6.55 18.91
C THR A 215 -1.86 -5.74 17.78
N ARG A 216 -1.12 -4.79 17.20
CA ARG A 216 -1.58 -3.97 16.09
C ARG A 216 -1.80 -4.81 14.83
N TYR A 217 -0.86 -5.67 14.45
CA TYR A 217 -1.05 -6.58 13.32
C TYR A 217 -2.23 -7.54 13.56
N ALA A 218 -2.39 -8.06 14.77
CA ALA A 218 -3.52 -8.91 15.14
C ALA A 218 -4.87 -8.19 14.97
N LEU A 219 -4.95 -6.91 15.38
CA LEU A 219 -6.14 -6.07 15.18
C LEU A 219 -6.51 -5.97 13.70
N TYR A 220 -5.55 -5.61 12.85
CA TYR A 220 -5.78 -5.46 11.40
C TYR A 220 -6.15 -6.80 10.77
N ARG A 221 -5.40 -7.88 11.07
CA ARG A 221 -5.64 -9.22 10.53
C ARG A 221 -6.94 -9.86 11.03
N ALA A 222 -7.59 -9.33 12.07
CA ALA A 222 -8.92 -9.74 12.49
C ALA A 222 -10.04 -9.18 11.59
N ASP A 223 -9.77 -8.18 10.75
CA ASP A 223 -10.75 -7.62 9.82
C ASP A 223 -11.12 -8.63 8.72
N ALA A 224 -12.43 -8.86 8.55
CA ALA A 224 -12.95 -9.87 7.63
C ALA A 224 -12.63 -9.56 6.15
N SER A 225 -12.67 -8.29 5.75
CA SER A 225 -12.36 -7.85 4.39
C SER A 225 -10.89 -8.09 4.05
N LEU A 226 -9.99 -7.79 5.00
CA LEU A 226 -8.57 -8.03 4.86
C LEU A 226 -8.25 -9.53 4.81
N GLN A 227 -8.94 -10.36 5.62
CA GLN A 227 -8.82 -11.81 5.53
C GLN A 227 -9.29 -12.34 4.17
N ALA A 228 -10.41 -11.83 3.66
CA ALA A 228 -10.97 -12.27 2.38
C ALA A 228 -10.00 -12.02 1.21
N VAL A 229 -9.41 -10.83 1.11
CA VAL A 229 -8.47 -10.53 0.02
C VAL A 229 -7.17 -11.34 0.14
N HIS A 230 -6.66 -11.56 1.36
CA HIS A 230 -5.50 -12.43 1.59
C HIS A 230 -5.76 -13.91 1.25
N ALA A 231 -6.96 -14.40 1.54
CA ALA A 231 -7.35 -15.76 1.17
C ALA A 231 -7.56 -15.91 -0.35
N ARG A 232 -7.81 -14.81 -1.08
CA ARG A 232 -8.17 -14.83 -2.50
C ARG A 232 -6.98 -14.84 -3.45
N MET A 233 -5.88 -14.13 -3.13
CA MET A 233 -4.75 -13.96 -4.04
C MET A 233 -3.43 -13.75 -3.28
N PRO A 234 -2.26 -14.08 -3.90
CA PRO A 234 -0.97 -13.82 -3.28
C PRO A 234 -0.64 -12.33 -3.26
N PHE A 235 -0.03 -11.89 -2.15
CA PHE A 235 0.42 -10.53 -1.92
C PHE A 235 1.90 -10.35 -2.25
N ILE A 236 2.22 -9.22 -2.87
CA ILE A 236 3.57 -8.68 -3.02
C ILE A 236 3.55 -7.36 -2.25
N THR A 237 4.20 -7.32 -1.09
CA THR A 237 4.09 -6.20 -0.16
C THR A 237 5.44 -5.50 0.02
N ILE A 238 5.42 -4.22 0.26
CA ILE A 238 6.53 -3.42 0.78
C ILE A 238 5.98 -2.61 1.96
N TRP A 239 6.83 -2.26 2.93
CA TRP A 239 6.45 -1.32 3.98
C TRP A 239 6.53 0.13 3.49
N ASP A 240 5.83 1.03 4.20
CA ASP A 240 6.07 2.46 4.18
C ASP A 240 6.52 2.92 5.58
N ASP A 241 6.32 4.14 5.94
CA ASP A 241 6.78 4.69 7.22
C ASP A 241 5.93 4.20 8.41
N HIS A 242 4.60 4.09 8.28
CA HIS A 242 3.71 3.72 9.38
C HIS A 242 3.83 2.27 9.84
N GLU A 243 4.47 1.39 9.09
CA GLU A 243 4.91 0.10 9.62
C GLU A 243 5.97 0.25 10.72
N PHE A 244 6.60 1.42 10.82
CA PHE A 244 7.60 1.81 11.83
C PHE A 244 7.11 2.95 12.70
N ALA A 245 7.07 4.17 12.15
CA ALA A 245 6.51 5.39 12.70
C ALA A 245 6.50 6.49 11.63
N ASP A 246 5.54 7.41 11.73
CA ASP A 246 5.32 8.54 10.83
C ASP A 246 6.62 9.18 10.34
N ASN A 247 6.73 9.31 9.04
CA ASN A 247 7.89 9.86 8.34
C ASN A 247 9.22 9.19 8.71
N ALA A 248 9.23 7.84 8.80
CA ALA A 248 10.42 7.06 9.09
C ALA A 248 11.52 7.23 8.03
N TYR A 249 12.75 7.29 8.49
CA TYR A 249 13.97 7.28 7.69
C TYR A 249 15.02 6.39 8.36
N THR A 250 16.17 6.18 7.74
CA THR A 250 17.18 5.23 8.21
C THR A 250 17.52 5.35 9.70
N SER A 251 17.66 6.57 10.23
CA SER A 251 18.12 6.83 11.59
C SER A 251 17.11 7.47 12.54
N GLY A 252 15.82 7.55 12.15
CA GLY A 252 14.77 8.13 12.98
C GLY A 252 13.40 8.13 12.31
N ALA A 253 12.44 8.79 12.95
CA ALA A 253 11.10 9.07 12.44
C ALA A 253 10.54 10.33 13.11
N ASN A 254 9.55 10.98 12.51
CA ASN A 254 8.89 12.13 13.14
C ASN A 254 8.10 11.73 14.39
N ASN A 255 7.43 10.58 14.36
CA ASN A 255 6.72 10.02 15.51
C ASN A 255 7.60 9.06 16.32
N HIS A 256 8.84 9.49 16.63
CA HIS A 256 9.73 8.77 17.53
C HIS A 256 10.54 9.73 18.40
N ASP A 257 10.37 9.60 19.71
CA ASP A 257 11.16 10.31 20.73
C ASP A 257 12.01 9.31 21.52
N SER A 258 13.31 9.31 21.27
CA SER A 258 14.23 8.38 21.96
C SER A 258 14.31 8.59 23.47
N ALA A 259 13.91 9.75 24.00
CA ALA A 259 13.89 10.00 25.45
C ALA A 259 12.78 9.23 26.16
N THR A 260 11.66 8.98 25.48
CA THR A 260 10.47 8.33 26.06
C THR A 260 10.18 6.96 25.47
N GLN A 261 10.59 6.71 24.23
CA GLN A 261 10.29 5.49 23.47
C GLN A 261 11.50 4.57 23.28
N GLY A 262 12.67 4.96 23.82
CA GLY A 262 13.91 4.18 23.72
C GLY A 262 14.64 4.37 22.37
N ASP A 263 15.59 3.49 22.10
CA ASP A 263 16.45 3.60 20.92
C ASP A 263 15.70 3.29 19.62
N TRP A 264 15.85 4.14 18.61
CA TRP A 264 15.24 3.98 17.30
C TRP A 264 15.63 2.66 16.60
N THR A 265 16.89 2.27 16.69
CA THR A 265 17.36 1.04 16.05
C THR A 265 16.65 -0.19 16.63
N THR A 266 16.39 -0.19 17.93
CA THR A 266 15.63 -1.24 18.62
C THR A 266 14.19 -1.27 18.13
N ARG A 267 13.47 -0.13 18.11
CA ARG A 267 12.10 -0.03 17.58
C ARG A 267 12.01 -0.49 16.13
N LYS A 268 12.90 0.00 15.29
CA LYS A 268 12.99 -0.34 13.86
C LYS A 268 13.15 -1.86 13.65
N ASN A 269 14.05 -2.49 14.38
CA ASN A 269 14.28 -3.94 14.26
C ASN A 269 13.06 -4.75 14.77
N ILE A 270 12.38 -4.30 15.81
CA ILE A 270 11.14 -4.90 16.31
C ILE A 270 10.06 -4.80 15.23
N ALA A 271 9.85 -3.62 14.66
CA ALA A 271 8.86 -3.39 13.60
C ALA A 271 9.10 -4.29 12.39
N ALA A 272 10.33 -4.32 11.87
CA ALA A 272 10.70 -5.20 10.76
C ALA A 272 10.49 -6.68 11.10
N ARG A 273 10.86 -7.12 12.31
CA ARG A 273 10.62 -8.49 12.77
C ARG A 273 9.13 -8.84 12.72
N VAL A 274 8.26 -7.99 13.28
CA VAL A 274 6.81 -8.26 13.33
C VAL A 274 6.19 -8.20 11.94
N TYR A 275 6.65 -7.30 11.06
CA TYR A 275 6.27 -7.28 9.66
C TYR A 275 6.52 -8.63 8.99
N HIS A 276 7.71 -9.21 9.19
CA HIS A 276 8.03 -10.55 8.70
C HIS A 276 7.27 -11.68 9.38
N GLU A 277 6.86 -11.52 10.65
CA GLU A 277 6.02 -12.50 11.34
C GLU A 277 4.59 -12.53 10.77
N TRP A 278 4.00 -11.36 10.43
CA TRP A 278 2.58 -11.23 10.11
C TRP A 278 2.24 -11.17 8.62
N LEU A 279 3.22 -10.96 7.77
CA LEU A 279 3.00 -10.90 6.32
C LEU A 279 3.66 -12.08 5.58
N PRO A 280 3.04 -12.56 4.49
CA PRO A 280 3.52 -13.71 3.72
C PRO A 280 4.68 -13.30 2.79
N ILE A 281 5.72 -12.69 3.34
CA ILE A 281 6.89 -12.27 2.56
C ILE A 281 8.08 -13.22 2.76
N ARG A 282 8.94 -13.27 1.76
CA ARG A 282 10.20 -14.03 1.78
C ARG A 282 11.28 -13.20 2.49
N THR A 283 11.93 -13.78 3.49
CA THR A 283 13.12 -13.16 4.09
C THR A 283 14.28 -13.27 3.10
N ASP A 284 15.08 -12.21 2.97
CA ASP A 284 16.29 -12.23 2.14
C ASP A 284 17.24 -13.38 2.53
N ALA A 285 17.99 -13.91 1.56
CA ALA A 285 18.88 -15.03 1.76
C ALA A 285 20.00 -14.78 2.80
N SER A 286 20.35 -13.50 3.05
CA SER A 286 21.28 -13.12 4.12
C SER A 286 20.67 -13.20 5.52
N GLY A 287 19.35 -13.37 5.63
CA GLY A 287 18.61 -13.33 6.89
C GLY A 287 18.42 -11.92 7.45
N ASN A 288 18.79 -10.87 6.73
CA ASN A 288 18.59 -9.49 7.16
C ASN A 288 17.11 -9.06 6.99
N PRO A 289 16.34 -8.87 8.07
CA PRO A 289 14.93 -8.48 7.97
C PRO A 289 14.73 -7.06 7.44
N LEU A 290 15.75 -6.21 7.45
CA LEU A 290 15.68 -4.84 6.92
C LEU A 290 15.94 -4.77 5.41
N LYS A 291 16.35 -5.87 4.78
CA LYS A 291 16.52 -5.93 3.33
C LYS A 291 15.26 -6.49 2.68
N ILE A 292 14.39 -5.59 2.22
CA ILE A 292 13.08 -5.96 1.71
C ILE A 292 12.87 -5.65 0.23
N TYR A 293 13.66 -4.75 -0.37
CA TYR A 293 13.57 -4.46 -1.80
C TYR A 293 13.88 -5.71 -2.62
N ARG A 294 13.06 -6.00 -3.61
CA ARG A 294 13.13 -7.25 -4.38
C ARG A 294 12.41 -7.13 -5.72
N ARG A 295 12.62 -8.11 -6.60
CA ARG A 295 12.14 -8.10 -7.98
C ARG A 295 11.27 -9.34 -8.26
N PHE A 296 10.24 -9.13 -9.09
CA PHE A 296 9.37 -10.17 -9.59
C PHE A 296 9.26 -10.07 -11.11
N ASP A 297 9.63 -11.14 -11.81
CA ASP A 297 9.56 -11.20 -13.27
C ASP A 297 8.31 -11.97 -13.70
N PHE A 298 7.38 -11.29 -14.35
CA PHE A 298 6.17 -11.89 -14.93
C PHE A 298 6.43 -12.26 -16.39
N GLY A 299 7.15 -13.35 -16.58
CA GLY A 299 7.61 -13.81 -17.87
C GLY A 299 8.41 -12.75 -18.62
N LYS A 300 8.08 -12.54 -19.92
CA LYS A 300 8.64 -11.46 -20.74
C LYS A 300 7.77 -10.20 -20.74
N LEU A 301 6.64 -10.20 -20.01
CA LEU A 301 5.67 -9.12 -20.04
C LEU A 301 6.14 -7.92 -19.22
N LEU A 302 6.45 -8.14 -17.94
CA LEU A 302 6.91 -7.06 -17.06
C LEU A 302 7.88 -7.57 -15.98
N THR A 303 8.73 -6.66 -15.54
CA THR A 303 9.52 -6.77 -14.30
C THR A 303 8.97 -5.77 -13.29
N LEU A 304 8.59 -6.24 -12.10
CA LEU A 304 8.17 -5.42 -10.97
C LEU A 304 9.32 -5.32 -9.97
N HIS A 305 9.81 -4.10 -9.75
CA HIS A 305 10.81 -3.75 -8.75
C HIS A 305 10.10 -3.14 -7.55
N MET A 306 10.09 -3.83 -6.40
CA MET A 306 9.58 -3.30 -5.13
C MET A 306 10.70 -2.57 -4.42
N LEU A 307 10.52 -1.30 -4.13
CA LEU A 307 11.54 -0.42 -3.53
C LEU A 307 11.32 -0.26 -2.03
N ASP A 308 12.40 -0.07 -1.28
CA ASP A 308 12.36 0.43 0.10
C ASP A 308 12.80 1.90 0.10
N THR A 309 11.84 2.81 0.15
CA THR A 309 12.09 4.26 0.15
C THR A 309 12.14 4.85 1.55
N ARG A 310 12.10 4.02 2.62
CA ARG A 310 12.03 4.50 4.01
C ARG A 310 13.25 4.10 4.85
N ILE A 311 13.57 2.82 4.89
CA ILE A 311 14.49 2.28 5.92
C ILE A 311 15.90 2.06 5.37
N GLU A 312 16.00 1.60 4.12
CA GLU A 312 17.27 1.22 3.52
C GLU A 312 17.90 2.42 2.77
N GLY A 313 18.57 3.30 3.51
CA GLY A 313 19.42 4.35 2.97
C GLY A 313 18.80 5.74 2.83
N ARG A 314 17.56 5.95 3.35
CA ARG A 314 16.89 7.24 3.29
C ARG A 314 17.51 8.25 4.25
N ASP A 315 17.92 9.41 3.73
CA ASP A 315 18.22 10.59 4.54
C ASP A 315 16.92 11.21 5.06
N ARG A 316 16.99 11.87 6.22
CA ARG A 316 15.84 12.60 6.76
C ARG A 316 15.32 13.59 5.70
N GLN A 317 14.02 13.56 5.44
CA GLN A 317 13.34 14.50 4.55
C GLN A 317 13.44 15.94 5.08
N TYR A 318 13.29 16.91 4.17
CA TYR A 318 12.96 18.28 4.56
C TYR A 318 11.45 18.39 4.78
N ASP A 319 11.02 19.14 5.78
CA ASP A 319 9.60 19.43 5.96
C ASP A 319 9.11 20.45 4.92
N SER A 320 7.83 20.38 4.55
CA SER A 320 7.29 21.15 3.42
C SER A 320 6.61 22.45 3.84
N TYR A 321 5.75 22.41 4.86
CA TYR A 321 4.92 23.55 5.27
C TYR A 321 5.13 23.91 6.73
N GLY A 322 5.15 25.22 7.04
CA GLY A 322 5.23 25.73 8.40
C GLY A 322 6.48 25.29 9.17
N ASP A 323 7.45 24.80 8.47
CA ASP A 323 8.67 24.23 8.99
C ASP A 323 9.53 25.28 9.68
N ALA A 324 9.71 25.15 11.00
CA ALA A 324 10.57 26.02 11.78
C ALA A 324 12.04 25.97 11.32
N ASP A 325 12.43 24.88 10.69
CA ASP A 325 13.77 24.68 10.13
C ASP A 325 13.95 25.28 8.73
N GLY A 326 12.88 25.81 8.12
CA GLY A 326 12.92 26.38 6.77
C GLY A 326 13.17 25.35 5.68
N GLY A 327 12.49 24.20 5.70
CA GLY A 327 12.74 23.06 4.81
C GLY A 327 12.74 23.40 3.32
N ILE A 328 11.77 24.16 2.82
CA ILE A 328 11.75 24.63 1.43
C ILE A 328 12.95 25.54 1.13
N ALA A 329 13.30 26.44 2.04
CA ALA A 329 14.44 27.33 1.84
C ALA A 329 15.77 26.56 1.83
N ARG A 330 15.92 25.56 2.72
CA ARG A 330 17.09 24.67 2.72
C ARG A 330 17.16 23.82 1.46
N TYR A 331 16.03 23.27 0.99
CA TYR A 331 15.94 22.52 -0.25
C TYR A 331 16.41 23.36 -1.44
N VAL A 332 15.90 24.58 -1.61
CA VAL A 332 16.29 25.49 -2.70
C VAL A 332 17.77 25.88 -2.59
N ALA A 333 18.23 26.19 -1.38
CA ALA A 333 19.65 26.52 -1.14
C ALA A 333 20.55 25.32 -1.44
N GLY A 334 20.16 24.11 -1.04
CA GLY A 334 20.89 22.87 -1.30
C GLY A 334 21.04 22.56 -2.78
N LEU A 335 19.97 22.71 -3.55
CA LEU A 335 20.03 22.56 -5.01
C LEU A 335 20.95 23.59 -5.67
N THR A 336 20.88 24.85 -5.23
CA THR A 336 21.68 25.95 -5.79
C THR A 336 23.17 25.80 -5.46
N SER A 337 23.51 25.41 -4.24
CA SER A 337 24.89 25.23 -3.78
C SER A 337 25.50 23.89 -4.16
N GLY A 338 24.67 22.91 -4.58
CA GLY A 338 25.07 21.53 -4.79
C GLY A 338 25.30 20.74 -3.50
N SER A 339 24.96 21.29 -2.32
CA SER A 339 25.16 20.60 -1.03
C SER A 339 24.26 19.37 -0.88
N ASP A 340 23.13 19.30 -1.62
CA ASP A 340 22.20 18.18 -1.62
C ASP A 340 22.55 17.07 -2.62
N ALA A 341 23.66 17.18 -3.33
CA ALA A 341 24.07 16.19 -4.33
C ALA A 341 24.24 14.76 -3.76
N GLY A 342 24.46 14.64 -2.45
CA GLY A 342 24.58 13.38 -1.75
C GLY A 342 23.29 12.85 -1.11
N ARG A 343 22.20 13.62 -1.08
CA ARG A 343 20.94 13.21 -0.44
C ARG A 343 20.29 12.04 -1.16
N ARG A 344 19.79 11.09 -0.37
CA ARG A 344 19.29 9.81 -0.87
C ARG A 344 17.93 9.46 -0.28
N MET A 345 17.03 8.97 -1.13
CA MET A 345 15.82 8.27 -0.74
C MET A 345 16.07 6.77 -0.58
N VAL A 346 16.99 6.22 -1.35
CA VAL A 346 17.42 4.81 -1.26
C VAL A 346 18.95 4.74 -1.21
N SER A 347 19.51 3.67 -0.66
CA SER A 347 20.95 3.50 -0.64
C SER A 347 21.56 3.43 -2.05
N ALA A 348 22.86 3.64 -2.14
CA ALA A 348 23.59 3.44 -3.39
C ALA A 348 23.49 1.98 -3.88
N THR A 349 23.45 1.02 -2.94
CA THR A 349 23.32 -0.41 -3.26
C THR A 349 21.96 -0.71 -3.90
N GLN A 350 20.88 -0.19 -3.32
CA GLN A 350 19.53 -0.37 -3.88
C GLN A 350 19.40 0.38 -5.22
N GLN A 351 19.93 1.61 -5.33
CA GLN A 351 19.92 2.35 -6.59
C GLN A 351 20.63 1.58 -7.70
N ASN A 352 21.82 1.06 -7.45
CA ASN A 352 22.57 0.27 -8.43
C ASN A 352 21.82 -1.01 -8.81
N TRP A 353 21.28 -1.72 -7.82
CA TRP A 353 20.43 -2.90 -8.05
C TRP A 353 19.22 -2.57 -8.97
N LEU A 354 18.56 -1.43 -8.75
CA LEU A 354 17.44 -0.98 -9.56
C LEU A 354 17.87 -0.64 -10.99
N THR A 355 18.90 0.20 -11.14
CA THR A 355 19.38 0.66 -12.46
C THR A 355 19.94 -0.48 -13.29
N ASP A 356 20.69 -1.41 -12.67
CA ASP A 356 21.17 -2.64 -13.32
C ASP A 356 20.00 -3.56 -13.69
N GLY A 357 19.03 -3.70 -12.80
CA GLY A 357 17.82 -4.49 -13.04
C GLY A 357 17.02 -3.97 -14.22
N ILE A 358 16.80 -2.66 -14.31
CA ILE A 358 16.14 -2.00 -15.45
C ILE A 358 16.97 -2.15 -16.72
N GLY A 359 18.27 -1.87 -16.65
CA GLY A 359 19.17 -1.90 -17.81
C GLY A 359 19.25 -3.28 -18.45
N ASN A 360 19.37 -4.32 -17.65
CA ASN A 360 19.50 -5.71 -18.09
C ASN A 360 18.17 -6.42 -18.38
N SER A 361 17.02 -5.79 -18.05
CA SER A 361 15.71 -6.41 -18.27
C SER A 361 15.39 -6.51 -19.76
N THR A 362 14.79 -7.65 -20.15
CA THR A 362 14.28 -7.91 -21.51
C THR A 362 12.76 -7.88 -21.57
N THR A 363 12.08 -7.55 -20.48
CA THR A 363 10.62 -7.48 -20.44
C THR A 363 10.09 -6.23 -21.14
N THR A 364 8.84 -6.29 -21.59
CA THR A 364 8.16 -5.18 -22.28
C THR A 364 8.04 -3.96 -21.39
N TRP A 365 7.69 -4.16 -20.11
CA TRP A 365 7.43 -3.09 -19.16
C TRP A 365 8.34 -3.18 -17.94
N GLN A 366 8.76 -2.03 -17.43
CA GLN A 366 9.41 -1.90 -16.13
C GLN A 366 8.44 -1.25 -15.15
N PHE A 367 8.11 -1.96 -14.08
CA PHE A 367 7.24 -1.46 -13.03
C PHE A 367 8.05 -1.17 -11.77
N LEU A 368 7.79 -0.02 -11.14
CA LEU A 368 8.24 0.26 -9.78
C LEU A 368 7.04 0.13 -8.84
N GLY A 369 7.14 -0.73 -7.83
CA GLY A 369 6.30 -0.71 -6.66
C GLY A 369 6.99 0.17 -5.63
N ASN A 370 6.48 1.36 -5.44
CA ASN A 370 7.13 2.46 -4.74
C ASN A 370 6.14 3.07 -3.75
N GLN A 371 6.60 3.50 -2.60
CA GLN A 371 5.74 4.08 -1.58
C GLN A 371 5.34 5.50 -2.00
N ASP A 372 6.33 6.34 -2.19
CA ASP A 372 6.21 7.79 -2.41
C ASP A 372 5.96 8.16 -3.87
N ILE A 373 5.33 9.31 -4.11
CA ILE A 373 5.10 9.85 -5.46
C ILE A 373 6.43 10.14 -6.15
N MET A 374 6.61 9.61 -7.37
CA MET A 374 7.79 9.84 -8.20
C MET A 374 7.58 10.97 -9.23
N ALA A 375 6.37 11.23 -9.68
CA ALA A 375 6.06 12.35 -10.57
C ALA A 375 6.33 13.69 -9.86
N ARG A 376 6.68 14.70 -10.64
CA ARG A 376 6.88 16.04 -10.08
C ARG A 376 5.55 16.69 -9.71
N MET A 377 5.39 16.99 -8.44
CA MET A 377 4.21 17.65 -7.89
C MET A 377 4.56 19.09 -7.48
N TRP A 378 4.98 19.87 -8.48
CA TRP A 378 5.47 21.23 -8.28
C TRP A 378 4.35 22.25 -8.41
N LEU A 379 4.18 23.07 -7.38
CA LEU A 379 3.25 24.19 -7.34
C LEU A 379 3.96 25.51 -7.67
N PRO A 380 3.27 26.50 -8.26
CA PRO A 380 3.80 27.85 -8.37
C PRO A 380 4.15 28.41 -6.98
N ALA A 381 5.30 29.08 -6.85
CA ALA A 381 5.76 29.64 -5.58
C ALA A 381 4.71 30.54 -4.91
N SER A 382 3.96 31.34 -5.70
CA SER A 382 2.86 32.18 -5.20
C SER A 382 1.74 31.38 -4.53
N VAL A 383 1.38 30.23 -5.08
CA VAL A 383 0.35 29.34 -4.51
C VAL A 383 0.88 28.66 -3.25
N LEU A 384 2.11 28.14 -3.29
CA LEU A 384 2.74 27.48 -2.14
C LEU A 384 2.91 28.47 -0.97
N GLN A 385 3.28 29.70 -1.23
CA GLN A 385 3.41 30.75 -0.21
C GLN A 385 2.04 31.08 0.44
N ALA A 386 0.98 31.22 -0.37
CA ALA A 386 -0.36 31.43 0.15
C ALA A 386 -0.83 30.24 1.01
N GLN A 387 -0.59 29.01 0.55
CA GLN A 387 -0.93 27.78 1.28
C GLN A 387 -0.14 27.70 2.62
N ASN A 388 1.15 27.99 2.61
CA ASN A 388 1.96 28.01 3.83
C ASN A 388 1.45 29.07 4.83
N THR A 389 1.09 30.27 4.36
CA THR A 389 0.50 31.32 5.20
C THR A 389 -0.81 30.84 5.84
N ALA A 390 -1.69 30.21 5.06
CA ALA A 390 -2.95 29.66 5.54
C ALA A 390 -2.77 28.50 6.53
N PHE A 391 -1.73 27.68 6.36
CA PHE A 391 -1.39 26.59 7.26
C PHE A 391 -0.90 27.10 8.63
N VAL A 392 0.01 28.07 8.63
CA VAL A 392 0.56 28.67 9.86
C VAL A 392 -0.48 29.55 10.58
N SER A 393 -1.34 30.23 9.84
CA SER A 393 -2.38 31.14 10.37
C SER A 393 -3.70 30.89 9.64
N PRO A 394 -4.52 29.90 10.08
CA PRO A 394 -5.72 29.45 9.36
C PRO A 394 -6.93 30.40 9.53
N THR A 395 -6.79 31.68 9.17
CA THR A 395 -7.88 32.63 9.11
C THR A 395 -8.69 32.46 7.82
N ALA A 396 -9.95 32.92 7.82
CA ALA A 396 -10.80 32.91 6.63
C ALA A 396 -10.15 33.67 5.45
N ASP A 397 -9.50 34.80 5.72
CA ASP A 397 -8.81 35.59 4.71
C ASP A 397 -7.61 34.86 4.09
N ASN A 398 -6.80 34.19 4.92
CA ASN A 398 -5.66 33.42 4.44
C ASN A 398 -6.11 32.20 3.63
N GLN A 399 -7.18 31.52 4.04
CA GLN A 399 -7.77 30.42 3.27
C GLN A 399 -8.33 30.92 1.91
N ALA A 400 -8.99 32.08 1.89
CA ALA A 400 -9.46 32.68 0.65
C ALA A 400 -8.31 33.12 -0.27
N ALA A 401 -7.19 33.58 0.30
CA ALA A 401 -5.98 33.95 -0.46
C ALA A 401 -5.38 32.78 -1.24
N VAL A 402 -5.45 31.53 -0.71
CA VAL A 402 -5.04 30.33 -1.44
C VAL A 402 -5.87 30.16 -2.72
N GLY A 403 -7.20 30.23 -2.60
CA GLY A 403 -8.10 30.14 -3.75
C GLY A 403 -7.84 31.23 -4.78
N THR A 404 -7.57 32.46 -4.33
CA THR A 404 -7.22 33.59 -5.21
C THR A 404 -5.92 33.31 -5.97
N ALA A 405 -4.84 32.92 -5.29
CA ALA A 405 -3.55 32.63 -5.92
C ALA A 405 -3.65 31.51 -6.96
N ILE A 406 -4.41 30.45 -6.67
CA ILE A 406 -4.69 29.36 -7.60
C ILE A 406 -5.46 29.86 -8.82
N ASN A 407 -6.55 30.59 -8.61
CA ASN A 407 -7.40 31.08 -9.69
C ASN A 407 -6.64 32.06 -10.61
N ASP A 408 -5.84 32.95 -10.07
CA ASP A 408 -5.03 33.90 -10.84
C ASP A 408 -4.01 33.19 -11.73
N TYR A 409 -3.33 32.16 -11.18
CA TYR A 409 -2.37 31.36 -11.93
C TYR A 409 -3.06 30.55 -13.05
N LEU A 410 -4.17 29.87 -12.76
CA LEU A 410 -4.91 29.09 -13.75
C LEU A 410 -5.53 29.99 -14.83
N THR A 411 -6.02 31.17 -14.47
CA THR A 411 -6.53 32.16 -15.42
C THR A 411 -5.42 32.64 -16.36
N ALA A 412 -4.24 32.91 -15.84
CA ALA A 412 -3.09 33.28 -16.67
C ALA A 412 -2.71 32.15 -17.66
N LYS A 413 -2.69 30.87 -17.22
CA LYS A 413 -2.46 29.71 -18.11
C LYS A 413 -3.53 29.63 -19.21
N ALA A 414 -4.80 29.79 -18.85
CA ALA A 414 -5.92 29.75 -19.79
C ALA A 414 -5.82 30.87 -20.82
N THR A 415 -5.54 32.12 -20.39
CA THR A 415 -5.35 33.27 -21.26
C THR A 415 -4.21 33.03 -22.26
N ARG A 416 -3.06 32.54 -21.79
CA ARG A 416 -1.93 32.17 -22.66
C ARG A 416 -2.28 31.09 -23.67
N ALA A 417 -3.00 30.06 -23.24
CA ALA A 417 -3.41 28.97 -24.12
C ALA A 417 -4.40 29.41 -25.22
N ALA A 418 -5.35 30.29 -24.86
CA ALA A 418 -6.38 30.76 -25.77
C ALA A 418 -5.89 31.84 -26.74
N ALA A 419 -5.04 32.78 -26.30
CA ALA A 419 -4.71 33.98 -27.05
C ALA A 419 -3.20 34.30 -27.14
N GLY A 420 -2.35 33.46 -26.61
CA GLY A 420 -0.90 33.59 -26.64
C GLY A 420 -0.33 34.59 -25.61
N ASN A 421 1.00 34.70 -25.59
CA ASN A 421 1.69 35.54 -24.60
C ASN A 421 1.35 37.04 -24.72
N ALA A 422 1.03 37.52 -25.91
CA ALA A 422 0.70 38.94 -26.14
C ALA A 422 -0.62 39.37 -25.48
N ALA A 423 -1.49 38.42 -25.14
CA ALA A 423 -2.76 38.69 -24.48
C ALA A 423 -2.65 38.76 -22.94
N LEU A 424 -1.49 38.42 -22.38
CA LEU A 424 -1.27 38.41 -20.94
C LEU A 424 -1.11 39.86 -20.41
N THR A 425 -1.79 40.17 -19.30
CA THR A 425 -1.45 41.34 -18.53
C THR A 425 -0.04 41.21 -17.92
N PRO A 426 0.63 42.29 -17.50
CA PRO A 426 1.92 42.21 -16.82
C PRO A 426 1.91 41.30 -15.59
N THR A 427 0.85 41.31 -14.80
CA THR A 427 0.66 40.44 -13.63
C THR A 427 0.57 38.97 -14.05
N GLN A 428 -0.25 38.66 -15.06
CA GLN A 428 -0.35 37.28 -15.59
C GLN A 428 0.97 36.78 -16.19
N ALA A 429 1.69 37.66 -16.90
CA ALA A 429 3.00 37.31 -17.42
C ALA A 429 4.02 37.00 -16.29
N ALA A 430 3.99 37.74 -15.19
CA ALA A 430 4.80 37.51 -14.01
C ALA A 430 4.48 36.17 -13.34
N LEU A 431 3.18 35.85 -13.20
CA LEU A 431 2.73 34.56 -12.63
C LEU A 431 3.22 33.34 -13.43
N LEU A 432 3.34 33.48 -14.75
CA LEU A 432 3.82 32.40 -15.64
C LEU A 432 5.33 32.43 -15.91
N ASN A 433 6.04 33.39 -15.37
CA ASN A 433 7.48 33.50 -15.53
C ASN A 433 8.21 32.66 -14.47
N PRO A 434 8.93 31.57 -14.85
CA PRO A 434 9.58 30.68 -13.89
C PRO A 434 10.73 31.32 -13.09
N THR A 435 11.24 32.49 -13.52
CA THR A 435 12.24 33.26 -12.74
C THR A 435 11.59 34.04 -11.61
N ILE A 436 10.33 34.50 -11.80
CA ILE A 436 9.59 35.31 -10.82
C ILE A 436 8.72 34.42 -9.93
N ASN A 437 8.08 33.41 -10.52
CA ASN A 437 7.17 32.49 -9.87
C ASN A 437 7.56 31.04 -10.23
N PRO A 438 8.69 30.53 -9.68
CA PRO A 438 9.16 29.19 -9.97
C PRO A 438 8.20 28.11 -9.49
N GLY A 439 8.22 26.95 -10.15
CA GLY A 439 7.62 25.73 -9.62
C GLY A 439 8.47 25.20 -8.45
N ILE A 440 7.81 24.88 -7.34
CA ILE A 440 8.46 24.36 -6.12
C ILE A 440 7.70 23.12 -5.67
N PRO A 441 8.37 22.03 -5.25
CA PRO A 441 7.73 20.85 -4.68
C PRO A 441 6.85 21.20 -3.49
N TYR A 442 5.62 20.68 -3.46
CA TYR A 442 4.76 20.84 -2.28
C TYR A 442 5.07 19.82 -1.18
N ASN A 443 5.58 18.65 -1.55
CA ASN A 443 5.91 17.56 -0.63
C ASN A 443 7.38 17.15 -0.80
N LEU A 444 8.20 17.39 0.22
CA LEU A 444 9.61 17.03 0.25
C LEU A 444 9.87 15.66 0.88
N ASP A 445 8.83 14.98 1.36
CA ASP A 445 8.88 13.59 1.76
C ASP A 445 8.91 12.65 0.55
N ALA A 446 8.21 13.01 -0.53
CA ALA A 446 8.22 12.31 -1.81
C ALA A 446 9.57 12.42 -2.57
N TRP A 447 9.68 11.78 -3.73
CA TRP A 447 10.89 11.82 -4.58
C TRP A 447 11.32 13.24 -4.99
N ASP A 448 10.40 14.18 -4.98
CA ASP A 448 10.74 15.59 -5.22
C ASP A 448 11.70 16.16 -4.17
N GLY A 449 11.76 15.62 -2.96
CA GLY A 449 12.74 15.97 -1.93
C GLY A 449 14.15 15.40 -2.18
N TYR A 450 14.30 14.50 -3.17
CA TYR A 450 15.56 13.82 -3.54
C TYR A 450 15.83 13.90 -5.05
N PRO A 451 15.76 15.09 -5.65
CA PRO A 451 15.63 15.28 -7.10
C PRO A 451 16.81 14.77 -7.89
N LEU A 452 18.04 14.82 -7.35
CA LEU A 452 19.23 14.36 -8.06
C LEU A 452 19.30 12.84 -8.15
N GLN A 453 18.90 12.13 -7.10
CA GLN A 453 18.82 10.66 -7.14
C GLN A 453 17.69 10.20 -8.04
N ARG A 454 16.51 10.84 -7.96
CA ARG A 454 15.39 10.62 -8.88
C ARG A 454 15.84 10.79 -10.32
N GLU A 455 16.51 11.90 -10.62
CA GLU A 455 17.01 12.20 -11.98
C GLU A 455 17.97 11.13 -12.49
N ALA A 456 18.91 10.65 -11.66
CA ALA A 456 19.84 9.58 -12.04
C ALA A 456 19.12 8.27 -12.46
N ILE A 457 18.06 7.90 -11.73
CA ILE A 457 17.23 6.73 -12.06
C ILE A 457 16.51 6.97 -13.39
N LEU A 458 15.87 8.13 -13.57
CA LEU A 458 15.11 8.45 -14.78
C LEU A 458 16.00 8.57 -16.03
N GLN A 459 17.21 9.10 -15.88
CA GLN A 459 18.17 9.15 -16.98
C GLN A 459 18.62 7.74 -17.40
N THR A 460 18.72 6.78 -16.47
CA THR A 460 18.96 5.37 -16.81
C THR A 460 17.80 4.79 -17.62
N VAL A 461 16.56 5.01 -17.17
CA VAL A 461 15.35 4.56 -17.91
C VAL A 461 15.35 5.12 -19.32
N LYS A 462 15.61 6.43 -19.47
CA LYS A 462 15.66 7.13 -20.77
C LYS A 462 16.75 6.57 -21.67
N ALA A 463 17.97 6.46 -21.17
CA ALA A 463 19.11 5.98 -21.93
C ALA A 463 18.93 4.54 -22.44
N GLN A 464 18.22 3.70 -21.67
CA GLN A 464 17.92 2.32 -22.02
C GLN A 464 16.62 2.17 -22.84
N GLY A 465 15.91 3.26 -23.13
CA GLY A 465 14.65 3.24 -23.90
C GLY A 465 13.56 2.37 -23.27
N LYS A 466 13.55 2.25 -21.94
CA LYS A 466 12.60 1.38 -21.21
C LYS A 466 11.25 2.06 -21.01
N LYS A 467 10.19 1.26 -20.96
CA LYS A 467 8.81 1.70 -20.69
C LYS A 467 8.55 1.62 -19.19
N LEU A 468 8.60 2.75 -18.52
CA LEU A 468 8.44 2.84 -17.08
C LEU A 468 6.98 3.06 -16.69
N VAL A 469 6.51 2.28 -15.73
CA VAL A 469 5.25 2.50 -15.00
C VAL A 469 5.56 2.49 -13.51
N THR A 470 5.27 3.57 -12.81
CA THR A 470 5.38 3.65 -11.35
C THR A 470 4.02 3.44 -10.73
N LEU A 471 3.96 2.58 -9.71
CA LEU A 471 2.81 2.43 -8.81
C LEU A 471 3.21 3.03 -7.47
N SER A 472 2.41 3.94 -6.92
CA SER A 472 2.70 4.64 -5.66
C SER A 472 1.49 4.73 -4.74
N GLY A 473 1.76 5.02 -3.46
CA GLY A 473 0.82 5.16 -2.36
C GLY A 473 1.03 6.47 -1.60
N ASP A 474 1.21 6.40 -0.28
CA ASP A 474 1.57 7.47 0.67
C ASP A 474 0.62 8.68 0.65
N SER A 475 0.40 9.29 -0.49
CA SER A 475 -0.34 10.55 -0.65
C SER A 475 -1.84 10.47 -0.35
N HIS A 476 -2.39 9.30 -0.10
CA HIS A 476 -3.80 8.99 0.18
C HIS A 476 -4.80 9.34 -0.93
N ASN A 477 -4.35 9.85 -2.05
CA ASN A 477 -5.18 10.32 -3.16
C ASN A 477 -4.89 9.50 -4.42
N ALA A 478 -5.88 9.41 -5.32
CA ALA A 478 -5.67 8.79 -6.61
C ALA A 478 -5.08 9.79 -7.59
N TRP A 479 -3.92 9.46 -8.17
CA TRP A 479 -3.25 10.31 -9.15
C TRP A 479 -2.88 9.52 -10.41
N PHE A 480 -2.96 10.17 -11.57
CA PHE A 480 -2.26 9.73 -12.77
C PHE A 480 -1.41 10.87 -13.32
N ALA A 481 -0.11 10.63 -13.45
CA ALA A 481 0.85 11.65 -13.83
C ALA A 481 1.86 11.15 -14.88
N ASN A 482 2.48 12.08 -15.60
CA ASN A 482 3.67 11.79 -16.37
C ASN A 482 4.89 11.77 -15.43
N VAL A 483 5.78 10.81 -15.62
CA VAL A 483 7.09 10.81 -14.98
C VAL A 483 8.08 11.44 -15.93
N THR A 484 8.57 12.64 -15.58
CA THR A 484 9.43 13.45 -16.44
C THR A 484 10.80 13.71 -15.80
N THR A 485 11.84 13.83 -16.58
CA THR A 485 13.16 14.29 -16.15
C THR A 485 13.12 15.76 -15.74
N LEU A 486 14.20 16.28 -15.11
CA LEU A 486 14.31 17.72 -14.82
C LEU A 486 14.28 18.57 -16.09
N ALA A 487 14.75 18.03 -17.22
CA ALA A 487 14.67 18.69 -18.53
C ALA A 487 13.27 18.66 -19.15
N GLY A 488 12.31 17.93 -18.56
CA GLY A 488 10.93 17.83 -19.06
C GLY A 488 10.68 16.65 -20.01
N ASP A 489 11.67 15.78 -20.24
CA ASP A 489 11.46 14.59 -21.09
C ASP A 489 10.57 13.57 -20.37
N LYS A 490 9.48 13.14 -20.98
CA LYS A 490 8.63 12.07 -20.47
C LYS A 490 9.35 10.73 -20.60
N VAL A 491 9.57 10.04 -19.50
CA VAL A 491 10.24 8.73 -19.44
C VAL A 491 9.32 7.62 -18.96
N GLY A 492 8.17 7.95 -18.43
CA GLY A 492 7.19 6.99 -17.93
C GLY A 492 5.89 7.64 -17.52
N VAL A 493 5.08 6.86 -16.83
CA VAL A 493 3.83 7.28 -16.20
C VAL A 493 3.77 6.77 -14.76
N GLU A 494 2.96 7.41 -13.94
CA GLU A 494 2.70 7.01 -12.58
C GLU A 494 1.21 6.86 -12.34
N PHE A 495 0.84 5.76 -11.70
CA PHE A 495 -0.47 5.50 -11.14
C PHE A 495 -0.32 5.45 -9.61
N ALA A 496 -0.75 6.50 -8.91
CA ALA A 496 -0.87 6.47 -7.47
C ALA A 496 -2.27 5.97 -7.09
N THR A 497 -2.31 4.97 -6.20
CA THR A 497 -3.59 4.42 -5.74
C THR A 497 -4.23 5.32 -4.69
N ALA A 498 -5.56 5.37 -4.67
CA ALA A 498 -6.26 5.92 -3.52
C ALA A 498 -5.95 5.09 -2.27
N SER A 499 -6.03 5.71 -1.08
CA SER A 499 -5.92 4.98 0.17
C SER A 499 -7.10 4.01 0.36
N VAL A 500 -6.86 2.93 1.11
CA VAL A 500 -7.93 2.03 1.54
C VAL A 500 -8.93 2.76 2.45
N THR A 501 -8.43 3.54 3.44
CA THR A 501 -9.25 4.28 4.40
C THR A 501 -8.64 5.58 4.90
N ALA A 502 -7.32 5.76 4.82
CA ALA A 502 -6.67 6.95 5.36
C ALA A 502 -7.21 8.22 4.69
N PRO A 503 -7.52 9.29 5.47
CA PRO A 503 -8.00 10.55 4.93
C PRO A 503 -6.97 11.19 3.99
N GLY A 504 -7.45 11.85 2.93
CA GLY A 504 -6.60 12.55 1.95
C GLY A 504 -6.55 14.06 2.18
N PHE A 505 -6.31 14.81 1.13
CA PHE A 505 -6.15 16.27 1.17
C PHE A 505 -7.37 17.01 1.71
N GLU A 506 -8.57 16.45 1.56
CA GLU A 506 -9.79 17.03 2.09
C GLU A 506 -9.80 17.15 3.61
N ALA A 507 -9.04 16.29 4.31
CA ALA A 507 -9.06 16.19 5.77
C ALA A 507 -7.89 16.89 6.48
N ILE A 508 -6.86 17.32 5.73
CA ILE A 508 -5.62 17.88 6.31
C ILE A 508 -5.44 19.38 6.07
N GLY A 509 -6.55 20.11 5.85
CA GLY A 509 -6.51 21.57 5.67
C GLY A 509 -6.07 22.04 4.29
N LEU A 510 -5.99 21.15 3.31
CA LEU A 510 -5.60 21.45 1.93
C LEU A 510 -6.80 21.51 0.96
N GLY A 511 -8.02 21.78 1.45
CA GLY A 511 -9.26 21.68 0.65
C GLY A 511 -9.27 22.53 -0.61
N ALA A 512 -8.76 23.76 -0.57
CA ALA A 512 -8.66 24.61 -1.77
C ALA A 512 -7.68 24.04 -2.80
N LEU A 513 -6.54 23.52 -2.35
CA LEU A 513 -5.56 22.87 -3.19
C LEU A 513 -6.13 21.55 -3.76
N ALA A 514 -6.78 20.73 -2.93
CA ALA A 514 -7.45 19.51 -3.35
C ALA A 514 -8.43 19.76 -4.50
N SER A 515 -9.33 20.75 -4.34
CA SER A 515 -10.31 21.14 -5.36
C SER A 515 -9.68 21.70 -6.64
N ALA A 516 -8.51 22.29 -6.54
CA ALA A 516 -7.77 22.77 -7.72
C ALA A 516 -7.07 21.63 -8.46
N LEU A 517 -6.57 20.62 -7.72
CA LEU A 517 -5.87 19.47 -8.30
C LEU A 517 -6.84 18.50 -8.99
N ASP A 518 -8.00 18.24 -8.42
CA ASP A 518 -9.02 17.41 -9.03
C ASP A 518 -9.90 18.15 -10.06
N GLY A 519 -9.72 19.48 -10.19
CA GLY A 519 -10.42 20.32 -11.17
C GLY A 519 -11.88 20.58 -10.84
N SER A 520 -12.35 20.29 -9.63
CA SER A 520 -13.78 20.30 -9.32
C SER A 520 -14.38 21.67 -9.00
N ALA A 521 -13.60 22.66 -8.55
CA ALA A 521 -14.22 23.83 -7.94
C ALA A 521 -13.74 25.23 -8.39
N LEU A 522 -12.51 25.42 -8.87
CA LEU A 522 -11.94 26.77 -8.93
C LEU A 522 -11.93 27.42 -10.32
N VAL A 523 -12.02 26.66 -11.39
CA VAL A 523 -12.16 27.20 -12.75
C VAL A 523 -13.11 26.29 -13.54
N PRO A 524 -14.44 26.48 -13.40
CA PRO A 524 -15.43 25.61 -14.05
C PRO A 524 -15.25 25.43 -15.56
N GLN A 525 -14.64 26.44 -16.23
CA GLN A 525 -14.35 26.38 -17.65
C GLN A 525 -13.19 25.46 -18.02
N LEU A 526 -12.32 25.13 -17.06
CA LEU A 526 -11.12 24.32 -17.30
C LEU A 526 -11.30 22.85 -16.88
N GLY A 527 -12.02 22.56 -15.79
CA GLY A 527 -12.38 21.21 -15.34
C GLY A 527 -11.28 20.15 -15.44
N ASN A 528 -11.61 18.88 -15.28
CA ASN A 528 -10.65 17.75 -15.45
C ASN A 528 -10.03 17.68 -16.86
N ALA A 529 -10.70 18.20 -17.90
CA ALA A 529 -10.15 18.27 -19.24
C ALA A 529 -8.92 19.20 -19.35
N ALA A 530 -8.85 20.21 -18.47
CA ALA A 530 -7.71 21.13 -18.43
C ALA A 530 -6.46 20.48 -17.80
N ILE A 531 -6.64 19.57 -16.85
CA ILE A 531 -5.52 18.83 -16.25
C ILE A 531 -4.85 17.98 -17.33
N GLY A 532 -5.60 17.16 -18.04
CA GLY A 532 -5.08 16.34 -19.15
C GLY A 532 -4.47 17.13 -20.32
N ALA A 533 -4.85 18.42 -20.47
CA ALA A 533 -4.28 19.32 -21.48
C ALA A 533 -3.05 20.11 -20.98
N GLY A 534 -2.52 19.83 -19.79
CA GLY A 534 -1.40 20.56 -19.20
C GLY A 534 -1.74 21.97 -18.70
N LEU A 535 -3.03 22.28 -18.56
CA LEU A 535 -3.54 23.57 -18.06
C LEU A 535 -3.84 23.54 -16.56
N GLY A 536 -3.67 22.39 -15.90
CA GLY A 536 -3.84 22.24 -14.46
C GLY A 536 -2.78 22.97 -13.64
N LEU A 537 -2.93 22.94 -12.33
CA LEU A 537 -2.02 23.57 -11.38
C LEU A 537 -0.63 22.91 -11.42
N VAL A 538 -0.60 21.59 -11.50
CA VAL A 538 0.62 20.78 -11.64
C VAL A 538 0.77 20.29 -13.08
N ASN A 539 1.90 20.56 -13.72
CA ASN A 539 2.08 20.31 -15.15
C ASN A 539 2.10 18.82 -15.52
N ASP A 540 2.68 17.97 -14.68
CA ASP A 540 2.82 16.54 -14.96
C ASP A 540 1.56 15.74 -14.56
N LEU A 541 0.65 16.32 -13.79
CA LEU A 541 -0.58 15.68 -13.33
C LEU A 541 -1.64 15.67 -14.44
N ASN A 542 -2.21 14.50 -14.72
CA ASN A 542 -3.20 14.29 -15.78
C ASN A 542 -4.56 13.82 -15.26
N TYR A 543 -4.62 13.33 -14.03
CA TYR A 543 -5.84 12.98 -13.31
C TYR A 543 -5.59 13.02 -11.81
N ALA A 544 -6.57 13.47 -11.05
CA ALA A 544 -6.60 13.42 -9.59
C ALA A 544 -8.00 13.10 -9.08
N ASP A 545 -8.05 12.39 -7.97
CA ASP A 545 -9.21 12.30 -7.08
C ASP A 545 -8.69 12.37 -5.64
N THR A 546 -9.03 13.46 -4.96
CA THR A 546 -8.47 13.78 -3.65
C THR A 546 -9.44 13.48 -2.50
N ILE A 547 -10.60 12.88 -2.81
CA ILE A 547 -11.69 12.70 -1.85
C ILE A 547 -12.05 11.24 -1.64
N ARG A 548 -12.08 10.42 -2.70
CA ARG A 548 -12.58 9.05 -2.65
C ARG A 548 -11.53 8.07 -2.18
N ARG A 549 -11.98 6.98 -1.52
CA ARG A 549 -11.17 5.84 -1.08
C ARG A 549 -11.41 4.65 -1.99
N GLY A 550 -10.44 3.76 -2.06
CA GLY A 550 -10.57 2.62 -2.94
C GLY A 550 -9.26 1.86 -3.16
N TYR A 551 -9.10 1.34 -4.37
CA TYR A 551 -7.88 0.69 -4.83
C TYR A 551 -7.70 0.90 -6.34
N LEU A 552 -6.51 0.61 -6.84
CA LEU A 552 -6.23 0.64 -8.27
C LEU A 552 -6.18 -0.79 -8.83
N GLN A 553 -6.98 -1.10 -9.85
CA GLN A 553 -6.85 -2.33 -10.61
C GLN A 553 -6.00 -2.07 -11.86
N VAL A 554 -4.94 -2.86 -12.04
CA VAL A 554 -4.02 -2.69 -13.18
C VAL A 554 -4.03 -3.96 -14.03
N THR A 555 -4.37 -3.80 -15.30
CA THR A 555 -4.26 -4.87 -16.31
C THR A 555 -3.10 -4.55 -17.26
N VAL A 556 -2.16 -5.49 -17.37
CA VAL A 556 -0.96 -5.32 -18.21
C VAL A 556 -1.00 -6.32 -19.34
N THR A 557 -0.77 -5.83 -20.57
CA THR A 557 -0.56 -6.63 -21.77
C THR A 557 0.71 -6.16 -22.48
N ASN A 558 1.15 -6.86 -23.53
CA ASN A 558 2.26 -6.38 -24.34
C ASN A 558 1.96 -5.05 -25.07
N ALA A 559 0.68 -4.78 -25.35
CA ALA A 559 0.23 -3.60 -26.08
C ALA A 559 0.02 -2.38 -25.18
N GLU A 560 -0.45 -2.60 -23.95
CA GLU A 560 -0.90 -1.51 -23.09
C GLU A 560 -0.90 -1.88 -21.60
N VAL A 561 -0.92 -0.85 -20.77
CA VAL A 561 -1.24 -0.89 -19.33
C VAL A 561 -2.53 -0.12 -19.13
N LYS A 562 -3.55 -0.77 -18.56
CA LYS A 562 -4.83 -0.18 -18.19
C LYS A 562 -4.91 -0.10 -16.67
N GLY A 563 -5.05 1.10 -16.11
CA GLY A 563 -5.35 1.38 -14.71
C GLY A 563 -6.82 1.77 -14.54
N GLU A 564 -7.53 1.09 -13.65
CA GLU A 564 -8.93 1.35 -13.30
C GLU A 564 -8.97 1.74 -11.82
N TYR A 565 -9.26 3.01 -11.53
CA TYR A 565 -9.44 3.50 -10.17
C TYR A 565 -10.82 3.07 -9.67
N VAL A 566 -10.85 2.09 -8.79
CA VAL A 566 -12.07 1.54 -8.20
C VAL A 566 -12.30 2.22 -6.86
N PHE A 567 -13.35 3.01 -6.78
CA PHE A 567 -13.70 3.75 -5.57
C PHE A 567 -14.88 3.12 -4.86
N VAL A 568 -14.86 3.18 -3.53
CA VAL A 568 -16.01 2.88 -2.67
C VAL A 568 -16.75 4.18 -2.34
N ASP A 569 -18.07 4.12 -2.27
CA ASP A 569 -18.92 5.29 -2.03
C ASP A 569 -18.75 5.86 -0.62
N ASN A 570 -18.31 5.05 0.34
CA ASN A 570 -17.97 5.49 1.69
C ASN A 570 -17.14 4.44 2.42
N VAL A 571 -16.47 4.84 3.50
CA VAL A 571 -15.74 3.97 4.44
C VAL A 571 -16.31 4.03 5.87
N LYS A 572 -17.36 4.81 6.09
CA LYS A 572 -17.93 5.06 7.42
C LYS A 572 -19.15 4.19 7.72
N ASN A 573 -19.80 3.62 6.73
CA ASN A 573 -20.92 2.70 6.89
C ASN A 573 -20.46 1.24 6.71
N SER A 574 -21.18 0.30 7.30
CA SER A 574 -20.88 -1.15 7.16
C SER A 574 -21.25 -1.71 5.77
N SER A 575 -22.09 -1.02 5.01
CA SER A 575 -22.44 -1.36 3.63
C SER A 575 -21.83 -0.35 2.67
N TYR A 576 -21.48 -0.80 1.47
CA TYR A 576 -20.86 0.04 0.45
C TYR A 576 -21.25 -0.44 -0.96
N SER A 577 -21.03 0.43 -1.94
CA SER A 577 -20.92 0.09 -3.35
C SER A 577 -19.54 0.48 -3.88
N ALA A 578 -19.08 -0.26 -4.90
CA ALA A 578 -17.81 0.03 -5.55
C ALA A 578 -18.02 0.29 -7.04
N VAL A 579 -17.35 1.31 -7.58
CA VAL A 579 -17.46 1.69 -8.99
C VAL A 579 -16.08 2.02 -9.56
N VAL A 580 -15.88 1.73 -10.84
CA VAL A 580 -14.74 2.28 -11.59
C VAL A 580 -15.04 3.75 -11.85
N GLY A 581 -14.34 4.63 -11.17
CA GLY A 581 -14.54 6.08 -11.30
C GLY A 581 -13.68 6.72 -12.40
N LYS A 582 -12.57 6.04 -12.77
CA LYS A 582 -11.69 6.47 -13.85
C LYS A 582 -10.92 5.30 -14.43
N THR A 583 -10.85 5.25 -15.75
CA THR A 583 -9.95 4.34 -16.48
C THR A 583 -8.90 5.15 -17.24
N VAL A 584 -7.65 4.75 -17.11
CA VAL A 584 -6.53 5.31 -17.87
C VAL A 584 -5.81 4.17 -18.57
N THR A 585 -5.63 4.30 -19.89
CA THR A 585 -4.88 3.33 -20.68
C THR A 585 -3.66 3.98 -21.31
N VAL A 586 -2.50 3.35 -21.11
CA VAL A 586 -1.20 3.79 -21.65
C VAL A 586 -0.70 2.72 -22.61
N THR A 587 -0.59 3.05 -23.89
CA THR A 587 -0.08 2.11 -24.89
C THR A 587 1.43 1.94 -24.81
N ALA A 588 1.93 0.84 -25.35
CA ALA A 588 3.38 0.60 -25.45
C ALA A 588 4.12 1.65 -26.32
N ALA A 589 3.39 2.42 -27.13
CA ALA A 589 3.93 3.56 -27.88
C ALA A 589 3.92 4.87 -27.07
N GLY A 590 3.40 4.86 -25.83
CA GLY A 590 3.36 6.01 -24.93
C GLY A 590 2.11 6.90 -25.07
N ALA A 591 1.15 6.55 -25.94
CA ALA A 591 -0.13 7.25 -26.03
C ALA A 591 -1.00 6.95 -24.79
N THR A 592 -1.70 7.95 -24.31
CA THR A 592 -2.58 7.84 -23.13
C THR A 592 -4.02 8.15 -23.55
N SER A 593 -4.98 7.36 -23.07
CA SER A 593 -6.42 7.60 -23.22
C SER A 593 -7.13 7.48 -21.88
N TYR A 594 -8.28 8.16 -21.79
CA TYR A 594 -9.05 8.30 -20.55
C TYR A 594 -10.52 7.92 -20.81
N ALA A 595 -11.10 7.10 -19.89
CA ALA A 595 -12.52 6.74 -19.90
C ALA A 595 -13.14 6.78 -18.50
#